data_da287e8b9eff7f6984901517783ea1ba
#
_entry.id   da287e8b9eff7f6984901517783ea1ba
#
_cell.length_a   1.000
_cell.length_b   1.000
_cell.length_c   1.000
_cell.angle_alpha   90.00
_cell.angle_beta   90.00
_cell.angle_gamma   90.00
#
_symmetry.space_group_name_H-M   'P 1'
#
loop_
_entity.id
_entity.type
_entity.pdbx_description
1 polymer ?
#
loop_
_entity_poly.entity_id
_entity_poly.type
_entity_poly.pdbx_seq_one_letter_code
_entity_poly.pdbx_strand_id
1 'polypeptide(L)'
;MVIPIYPTPLYTFVNKFEFSDHVYCSPSWAARDGTPYSIARIMEFLPAEGTPKGATGKGAAFWSRVRLAWYYRPGDVSDRAVVDNRVLFAAIYSEICETNQLRAKCFVLHRDKISDLSSWKKRPDRFYFNRLFDPYIRKEFEVILTSEVKNRK
;
A
#
# COMPACT_ATOMS: atom_id res chain seq x y z
N MET A 1 3.08 -9.54 -19.57
CA MET A 1 4.45 -9.30 -19.06
C MET A 1 4.75 -10.32 -18.00
N VAL A 2 5.82 -11.07 -18.18
CA VAL A 2 6.25 -12.05 -17.18
C VAL A 2 7.10 -11.33 -16.15
N ILE A 3 6.56 -11.18 -14.96
CA ILE A 3 7.31 -10.66 -13.83
C ILE A 3 8.13 -11.84 -13.27
N PRO A 4 9.47 -11.74 -13.19
CA PRO A 4 10.23 -12.79 -12.52
C PRO A 4 9.77 -12.87 -11.07
N ILE A 5 9.16 -13.98 -10.73
CA ILE A 5 8.65 -14.20 -9.39
C ILE A 5 9.70 -14.95 -8.60
N TYR A 6 10.23 -14.28 -7.58
CA TYR A 6 10.94 -14.98 -6.52
C TYR A 6 9.85 -15.36 -5.52
N PRO A 7 9.54 -16.64 -5.34
CA PRO A 7 8.47 -17.02 -4.44
C PRO A 7 8.83 -16.63 -3.01
N THR A 8 8.22 -15.55 -2.55
CA THR A 8 8.26 -15.20 -1.15
C THR A 8 7.26 -16.09 -0.44
N PRO A 9 7.66 -16.94 0.50
CA PRO A 9 6.70 -17.72 1.25
C PRO A 9 5.66 -16.83 1.91
N LEU A 10 4.39 -17.29 1.95
CA LEU A 10 3.26 -16.54 2.50
C LEU A 10 3.48 -16.00 3.91
N TYR A 11 4.40 -16.61 4.66
CA TYR A 11 4.69 -16.22 6.05
C TYR A 11 6.08 -15.62 6.19
N THR A 12 6.65 -15.09 5.11
CA THR A 12 7.95 -14.42 5.20
C THR A 12 7.77 -13.04 5.78
N PHE A 13 8.45 -12.81 6.89
CA PHE A 13 8.55 -11.49 7.50
C PHE A 13 9.88 -10.86 7.08
N VAL A 14 9.83 -9.62 6.64
CA VAL A 14 11.01 -8.78 6.46
C VAL A 14 10.95 -7.73 7.56
N ASN A 15 11.81 -7.88 8.54
CA ASN A 15 11.68 -7.21 9.84
C ASN A 15 10.34 -7.61 10.49
N LYS A 16 9.43 -6.67 10.71
CA LYS A 16 8.09 -6.92 11.25
C LYS A 16 7.00 -6.90 10.16
N PHE A 17 7.38 -6.78 8.89
CA PHE A 17 6.44 -6.61 7.79
C PHE A 17 6.23 -7.91 7.03
N GLU A 18 5.00 -8.12 6.57
CA GLU A 18 4.65 -9.29 5.77
C GLU A 18 3.80 -8.90 4.57
N PHE A 19 3.59 -9.86 3.67
CA PHE A 19 2.74 -9.70 2.50
C PHE A 19 1.36 -9.18 2.89
N SER A 20 0.86 -8.24 2.10
CA SER A 20 -0.46 -7.61 2.26
C SER A 20 -0.59 -6.64 3.42
N ASP A 21 0.47 -6.42 4.20
CA ASP A 21 0.45 -5.35 5.20
C ASP A 21 0.29 -3.99 4.54
N HIS A 22 -0.41 -3.10 5.22
CA HIS A 22 -0.41 -1.67 4.88
C HIS A 22 0.62 -0.96 5.74
N VAL A 23 1.36 -0.07 5.12
CA VAL A 23 2.54 0.54 5.75
C VAL A 23 2.65 2.01 5.42
N TYR A 24 3.27 2.75 6.34
CA TYR A 24 3.81 4.07 6.05
C TYR A 24 5.18 3.92 5.43
N CYS A 25 5.45 4.76 4.43
CA CYS A 25 6.71 4.76 3.71
C CYS A 25 7.28 6.16 3.63
N SER A 26 8.61 6.25 3.69
CA SER A 26 9.33 7.50 3.48
C SER A 26 10.68 7.19 2.85
N PRO A 27 11.06 7.87 1.77
CA PRO A 27 12.35 7.63 1.11
C PRO A 27 13.55 8.08 1.94
N SER A 28 13.36 8.94 2.93
CA SER A 28 14.45 9.47 3.73
C SER A 28 14.06 9.57 5.20
N TRP A 29 14.99 9.20 6.06
CA TRP A 29 14.86 9.38 7.50
C TRP A 29 15.00 10.85 7.93
N ALA A 30 15.76 11.64 7.15
CA ALA A 30 16.16 12.98 7.54
C ALA A 30 15.17 14.08 7.11
N ALA A 31 14.47 13.88 6.02
CA ALA A 31 13.66 14.92 5.42
C ALA A 31 12.22 14.88 5.93
N ARG A 32 11.98 15.44 7.08
CA ARG A 32 10.64 15.58 7.63
C ARG A 32 10.31 17.04 7.80
N ASP A 33 9.78 17.58 6.72
CA ASP A 33 9.32 18.97 6.65
C ASP A 33 7.85 19.12 7.06
N GLY A 34 7.31 18.14 7.77
CA GLY A 34 5.88 18.11 8.12
C GLY A 34 5.00 17.40 7.11
N THR A 35 5.57 16.93 5.99
CA THR A 35 4.82 16.15 5.01
C THR A 35 4.46 14.78 5.59
N PRO A 36 3.20 14.35 5.51
CA PRO A 36 2.80 13.02 5.98
C PRO A 36 3.53 11.92 5.21
N TYR A 37 3.76 10.79 5.87
CA TYR A 37 4.26 9.60 5.20
C TYR A 37 3.31 9.18 4.07
N SER A 38 3.88 8.60 3.02
CA SER A 38 3.10 7.90 2.00
C SER A 38 2.54 6.60 2.57
N ILE A 39 1.43 6.14 2.03
CA ILE A 39 0.77 4.91 2.46
C ILE A 39 0.73 3.94 1.30
N ALA A 40 1.06 2.68 1.56
CA ALA A 40 1.10 1.65 0.55
C ALA A 40 0.71 0.28 1.12
N ARG A 41 0.35 -0.63 0.21
CA ARG A 41 0.17 -2.03 0.54
C ARG A 41 1.35 -2.84 -0.01
N ILE A 42 1.87 -3.74 0.80
CA ILE A 42 2.96 -4.63 0.38
C ILE A 42 2.40 -5.71 -0.55
N MET A 43 2.91 -5.74 -1.79
CA MET A 43 2.50 -6.70 -2.81
C MET A 43 3.41 -7.92 -2.84
N GLU A 44 4.70 -7.72 -2.68
CA GLU A 44 5.70 -8.79 -2.63
C GLU A 44 7.04 -8.24 -2.16
N PHE A 45 7.85 -9.10 -1.59
CA PHE A 45 9.26 -8.79 -1.32
C PHE A 45 10.12 -9.39 -2.42
N LEU A 46 11.21 -8.71 -2.73
CA LEU A 46 12.13 -9.08 -3.81
C LEU A 46 13.57 -9.04 -3.30
N PRO A 47 14.41 -9.96 -3.75
CA PRO A 47 15.83 -9.87 -3.46
C PRO A 47 16.47 -8.74 -4.26
N ALA A 48 17.71 -8.39 -3.90
CA ALA A 48 18.46 -7.38 -4.63
C ALA A 48 18.58 -7.74 -6.11
N GLU A 49 18.68 -6.73 -6.97
CA GLU A 49 18.93 -6.96 -8.40
C GLU A 49 20.18 -7.79 -8.61
N GLY A 50 20.09 -8.71 -9.59
CA GLY A 50 21.20 -9.60 -9.90
C GLY A 50 21.32 -10.80 -8.98
N THR A 51 20.43 -10.97 -8.02
CA THR A 51 20.41 -12.17 -7.18
C THR A 51 20.14 -13.39 -8.04
N PRO A 52 20.97 -14.46 -7.95
CA PRO A 52 20.79 -15.66 -8.76
C PRO A 52 19.43 -16.32 -8.49
N LYS A 53 18.86 -16.88 -9.55
CA LYS A 53 17.63 -17.67 -9.46
C LYS A 53 17.83 -18.84 -8.50
N GLY A 54 16.90 -19.05 -7.60
CA GLY A 54 16.97 -20.12 -6.62
C GLY A 54 17.77 -19.79 -5.37
N ALA A 55 18.41 -18.63 -5.30
CA ALA A 55 19.06 -18.19 -4.07
C ALA A 55 18.05 -18.06 -2.94
N THR A 56 18.47 -18.38 -1.72
CA THR A 56 17.64 -18.30 -0.53
C THR A 56 18.27 -17.37 0.51
N GLY A 57 17.45 -16.78 1.33
CA GLY A 57 17.90 -15.89 2.38
C GLY A 57 16.76 -15.42 3.27
N LYS A 58 17.10 -14.72 4.33
CA LYS A 58 16.15 -14.24 5.32
C LYS A 58 16.35 -12.76 5.61
N GLY A 59 15.26 -12.11 6.02
CA GLY A 59 15.27 -10.74 6.49
C GLY A 59 15.57 -9.69 5.42
N ALA A 60 15.76 -8.47 5.86
CA ALA A 60 15.93 -7.31 4.97
C ALA A 60 17.26 -7.34 4.21
N ALA A 61 18.25 -8.07 4.72
CA ALA A 61 19.55 -8.20 4.03
C ALA A 61 19.40 -8.95 2.70
N PHE A 62 18.51 -9.93 2.65
CA PHE A 62 18.21 -10.66 1.42
C PHE A 62 17.05 -10.02 0.65
N TRP A 63 15.92 -9.79 1.33
CA TRP A 63 14.72 -9.19 0.76
C TRP A 63 14.82 -7.68 0.83
N SER A 64 15.72 -7.11 0.05
CA SER A 64 16.06 -5.70 0.12
C SER A 64 15.13 -4.80 -0.69
N ARG A 65 14.26 -5.37 -1.51
CA ARG A 65 13.31 -4.62 -2.32
C ARG A 65 11.89 -5.07 -2.04
N VAL A 66 10.95 -4.21 -2.29
CA VAL A 66 9.54 -4.45 -2.06
C VAL A 66 8.70 -3.81 -3.17
N ARG A 67 7.69 -4.53 -3.65
CA ARG A 67 6.71 -3.97 -4.57
C ARG A 67 5.56 -3.41 -3.75
N LEU A 68 5.27 -2.14 -3.95
CA LEU A 68 4.25 -1.40 -3.21
C LEU A 68 3.14 -0.93 -4.15
N ALA A 69 1.88 -1.14 -3.73
CA ALA A 69 0.73 -0.51 -4.34
C ALA A 69 0.40 0.73 -3.52
N TRP A 70 0.51 1.91 -4.13
CA TRP A 70 0.36 3.17 -3.41
C TRP A 70 -1.09 3.52 -3.16
N TYR A 71 -1.30 4.31 -2.12
CA TYR A 71 -2.56 5.03 -1.91
C TYR A 71 -2.29 6.52 -2.02
N TYR A 72 -3.25 7.24 -2.60
CA TYR A 72 -3.18 8.69 -2.70
C TYR A 72 -4.06 9.33 -1.65
N ARG A 73 -3.61 10.45 -1.11
CA ARG A 73 -4.44 11.29 -0.25
C ARG A 73 -5.31 12.20 -1.12
N PRO A 74 -6.44 12.70 -0.60
CA PRO A 74 -7.29 13.60 -1.40
C PRO A 74 -6.55 14.80 -1.99
N GLY A 75 -5.58 15.36 -1.26
CA GLY A 75 -4.76 16.47 -1.75
C GLY A 75 -3.87 16.12 -2.94
N ASP A 76 -3.52 14.85 -3.11
CA ASP A 76 -2.74 14.38 -4.26
C ASP A 76 -3.62 14.25 -5.50
N VAL A 77 -4.93 14.11 -5.33
CA VAL A 77 -5.88 13.86 -6.40
C VAL A 77 -6.49 15.16 -6.92
N SER A 78 -6.83 16.08 -6.03
CA SER A 78 -7.43 17.36 -6.41
C SER A 78 -7.14 18.45 -5.38
N ASP A 79 -7.36 19.71 -5.79
CA ASP A 79 -7.17 20.86 -4.93
C ASP A 79 -8.40 21.15 -4.03
N ARG A 80 -9.39 20.27 -4.06
CA ARG A 80 -10.58 20.44 -3.22
C ARG A 80 -10.22 20.35 -1.75
N ALA A 81 -10.94 21.11 -0.92
CA ALA A 81 -10.76 21.05 0.53
C ALA A 81 -10.96 19.62 1.05
N VAL A 82 -10.03 19.17 1.88
CA VAL A 82 -10.09 17.84 2.47
C VAL A 82 -11.02 17.90 3.69
N VAL A 83 -12.15 17.20 3.61
CA VAL A 83 -13.11 17.10 4.71
C VAL A 83 -12.78 15.95 5.64
N ASP A 84 -12.20 14.88 5.09
CA ASP A 84 -11.86 13.67 5.85
C ASP A 84 -10.40 13.29 5.58
N ASN A 85 -9.59 13.29 6.62
CA ASN A 85 -8.17 12.96 6.53
C ASN A 85 -7.87 11.46 6.59
N ARG A 86 -8.90 10.63 6.69
CA ARG A 86 -8.76 9.16 6.76
C ARG A 86 -9.13 8.49 5.44
N VAL A 87 -9.68 9.22 4.47
CA VAL A 87 -10.01 8.67 3.17
C VAL A 87 -8.79 8.66 2.26
N LEU A 88 -8.63 7.58 1.51
CA LEU A 88 -7.55 7.41 0.54
C LEU A 88 -8.13 6.97 -0.80
N PHE A 89 -7.32 7.10 -1.84
CA PHE A 89 -7.59 6.56 -3.17
C PHE A 89 -6.55 5.48 -3.47
N ALA A 90 -6.99 4.30 -3.86
CA ALA A 90 -6.07 3.23 -4.24
C ALA A 90 -5.44 3.53 -5.60
N ALA A 91 -4.20 3.10 -5.78
CA ALA A 91 -3.51 3.23 -7.05
C ALA A 91 -3.76 2.00 -7.93
N ILE A 92 -3.73 2.22 -9.24
CA ILE A 92 -3.78 1.14 -10.22
C ILE A 92 -2.39 0.51 -10.38
N TYR A 93 -1.35 1.31 -10.19
CA TYR A 93 0.03 0.92 -10.46
C TYR A 93 0.78 0.59 -9.18
N SER A 94 1.79 -0.26 -9.31
CA SER A 94 2.72 -0.57 -8.24
C SER A 94 4.13 -0.12 -8.62
N GLU A 95 4.99 -0.01 -7.63
CA GLU A 95 6.36 0.45 -7.78
C GLU A 95 7.27 -0.40 -6.91
N ILE A 96 8.49 -0.65 -7.39
CA ILE A 96 9.51 -1.35 -6.60
C ILE A 96 10.34 -0.32 -5.85
N CYS A 97 10.41 -0.49 -4.54
CA CYS A 97 11.14 0.38 -3.63
C CYS A 97 12.10 -0.45 -2.77
N GLU A 98 12.95 0.23 -2.04
CA GLU A 98 13.81 -0.43 -1.06
C GLU A 98 13.07 -0.68 0.24
N THR A 99 13.30 -1.84 0.86
CA THR A 99 12.63 -2.20 2.12
C THR A 99 12.99 -1.26 3.28
N ASN A 100 14.12 -0.57 3.19
CA ASN A 100 14.50 0.42 4.20
C ASN A 100 13.61 1.67 4.22
N GLN A 101 12.71 1.82 3.24
CA GLN A 101 11.73 2.92 3.22
C GLN A 101 10.48 2.63 4.05
N LEU A 102 10.29 1.39 4.48
CA LEU A 102 9.14 0.99 5.29
C LEU A 102 9.32 1.50 6.73
N ARG A 103 8.28 2.15 7.30
CA ARG A 103 8.35 2.77 8.62
C ARG A 103 7.55 2.02 9.66
N ALA A 104 6.24 2.05 9.55
CA ALA A 104 5.35 1.43 10.51
C ALA A 104 4.13 0.88 9.81
N LYS A 105 3.41 -0.02 10.47
CA LYS A 105 2.16 -0.55 9.95
C LYS A 105 1.03 0.45 10.15
N CYS A 106 0.12 0.45 9.19
CA CYS A 106 -1.18 1.11 9.31
C CYS A 106 -2.27 0.14 8.83
N PHE A 107 -3.50 0.60 8.83
CA PHE A 107 -4.63 -0.27 8.48
C PHE A 107 -5.51 0.46 7.47
N VAL A 108 -5.74 -0.17 6.33
CA VAL A 108 -6.57 0.37 5.26
C VAL A 108 -7.60 -0.68 4.89
N LEU A 109 -8.87 -0.29 4.92
CA LEU A 109 -9.96 -1.18 4.51
C LEU A 109 -10.80 -0.49 3.44
N HIS A 110 -11.41 -1.30 2.58
CA HIS A 110 -12.46 -0.81 1.71
C HIS A 110 -13.63 -0.34 2.60
N ARG A 111 -14.25 0.79 2.21
CA ARG A 111 -15.35 1.39 2.98
C ARG A 111 -16.45 0.39 3.36
N ASP A 112 -16.78 -0.52 2.45
CA ASP A 112 -17.89 -1.46 2.65
C ASP A 112 -17.57 -2.57 3.65
N LYS A 113 -16.29 -2.74 4.02
CA LYS A 113 -15.88 -3.68 5.06
C LYS A 113 -15.94 -3.09 6.46
N ILE A 114 -16.26 -1.81 6.57
CA ILE A 114 -16.32 -1.09 7.84
C ILE A 114 -17.77 -0.91 8.23
N SER A 115 -18.18 -1.57 9.31
CA SER A 115 -19.57 -1.48 9.80
C SER A 115 -19.84 -0.16 10.50
N ASP A 116 -18.87 0.38 11.23
CA ASP A 116 -18.99 1.64 11.94
C ASP A 116 -17.79 2.53 11.61
N LEU A 117 -17.95 3.41 10.63
CA LEU A 117 -16.89 4.29 10.17
C LEU A 117 -16.43 5.24 11.27
N SER A 118 -17.34 5.76 12.06
CA SER A 118 -17.01 6.68 13.14
C SER A 118 -16.06 6.04 14.15
N SER A 119 -16.33 4.82 14.56
CA SER A 119 -15.46 4.06 15.46
C SER A 119 -14.13 3.72 14.82
N TRP A 120 -14.13 3.34 13.54
CA TRP A 120 -12.92 3.04 12.80
C TRP A 120 -11.97 4.25 12.79
N LYS A 121 -12.50 5.43 12.48
CA LYS A 121 -11.71 6.66 12.37
C LYS A 121 -11.17 7.17 13.71
N LYS A 122 -11.74 6.75 14.83
CA LYS A 122 -11.23 7.12 16.17
C LYS A 122 -9.95 6.37 16.54
N ARG A 123 -9.69 5.25 15.91
CA ARG A 123 -8.49 4.46 16.17
C ARG A 123 -7.31 5.03 15.38
N PRO A 124 -6.10 5.04 15.95
CA PRO A 124 -4.94 5.56 15.23
C PRO A 124 -4.57 4.69 14.04
N ASP A 125 -3.98 5.29 13.03
CA ASP A 125 -3.44 4.60 11.85
C ASP A 125 -4.50 3.82 11.06
N ARG A 126 -5.76 4.24 11.12
CA ARG A 126 -6.88 3.63 10.40
C ARG A 126 -7.31 4.52 9.25
N PHE A 127 -7.39 3.93 8.06
CA PHE A 127 -7.78 4.61 6.83
C PHE A 127 -8.79 3.78 6.07
N TYR A 128 -9.46 4.37 5.11
CA TYR A 128 -10.41 3.65 4.26
C TYR A 128 -10.39 4.21 2.84
N PHE A 129 -10.86 3.40 1.89
CA PHE A 129 -10.99 3.80 0.50
C PHE A 129 -12.22 3.14 -0.12
N ASN A 130 -12.73 3.74 -1.19
CA ASN A 130 -13.73 3.14 -2.05
C ASN A 130 -13.50 3.50 -3.52
N ARG A 131 -12.44 4.23 -3.83
CA ARG A 131 -12.13 4.68 -5.19
C ARG A 131 -10.69 4.41 -5.54
N LEU A 132 -10.47 4.16 -6.85
CA LEU A 132 -9.16 4.15 -7.49
C LEU A 132 -8.91 5.50 -8.12
N PHE A 133 -7.64 5.89 -8.17
CA PHE A 133 -7.21 7.07 -8.93
C PHE A 133 -6.15 6.66 -9.95
N ASP A 134 -6.38 7.04 -11.21
CA ASP A 134 -5.40 6.87 -12.27
C ASP A 134 -4.71 8.21 -12.52
N PRO A 135 -3.44 8.38 -12.13
CA PRO A 135 -2.75 9.65 -12.27
C PRO A 135 -2.43 10.03 -13.71
N TYR A 136 -2.39 9.06 -14.62
CA TYR A 136 -2.06 9.33 -16.03
C TYR A 136 -3.21 9.99 -16.78
N ILE A 137 -4.43 9.54 -16.51
CA ILE A 137 -5.64 10.14 -17.10
C ILE A 137 -6.42 11.01 -16.14
N ARG A 138 -5.96 11.09 -14.89
CA ARG A 138 -6.53 11.89 -13.79
C ARG A 138 -8.02 11.62 -13.60
N LYS A 139 -8.39 10.35 -13.54
CA LYS A 139 -9.77 9.91 -13.32
C LYS A 139 -9.87 9.02 -12.09
N GLU A 140 -11.02 9.12 -11.41
CA GLU A 140 -11.38 8.29 -10.28
C GLU A 140 -12.37 7.22 -10.73
N PHE A 141 -12.24 6.02 -10.15
CA PHE A 141 -13.13 4.90 -10.42
C PHE A 141 -13.62 4.33 -9.11
N GLU A 142 -14.89 3.94 -9.04
CA GLU A 142 -15.43 3.25 -7.88
C GLU A 142 -14.88 1.82 -7.82
N VAL A 143 -14.45 1.40 -6.64
CA VAL A 143 -14.01 0.02 -6.39
C VAL A 143 -15.16 -0.74 -5.76
N ILE A 144 -15.61 -1.78 -6.46
CA ILE A 144 -16.69 -2.64 -6.01
C ILE A 144 -16.09 -3.97 -5.58
N LEU A 145 -16.44 -4.42 -4.37
CA LEU A 145 -15.98 -5.71 -3.88
C LEU A 145 -16.59 -6.85 -4.70
N THR A 146 -15.80 -7.91 -4.92
CA THR A 146 -16.21 -9.06 -5.75
C THR A 146 -17.52 -9.69 -5.26
N SER A 147 -17.73 -9.76 -3.96
CA SER A 147 -18.96 -10.28 -3.39
C SER A 147 -20.19 -9.47 -3.77
N GLU A 148 -20.04 -8.15 -3.92
CA GLU A 148 -21.14 -7.28 -4.34
C GLU A 148 -21.42 -7.40 -5.83
N VAL A 149 -20.39 -7.58 -6.64
CA VAL A 149 -20.56 -7.79 -8.08
C VAL A 149 -21.42 -9.02 -8.33
N LYS A 150 -21.23 -10.10 -7.58
CA LYS A 150 -22.04 -11.32 -7.69
C LYS A 150 -23.51 -11.10 -7.33
N ASN A 151 -23.80 -10.13 -6.49
CA ASN A 151 -25.17 -9.83 -6.04
C ASN A 151 -25.90 -8.84 -6.94
N ARG A 152 -25.23 -8.28 -7.93
CA ARG A 152 -25.79 -7.28 -8.85
C ARG A 152 -26.33 -7.86 -10.15
N LYS A 153 -26.56 -9.12 -10.19
CA LYS A 153 -27.15 -9.75 -11.40
C LYS A 153 -28.59 -9.34 -11.59
#